data_a39da118f5a1db82af114c49259d689b
#
_entry.id   a39da118f5a1db82af114c49259d689b
#
_cell.length_a   1.000
_cell.length_b   1.000
_cell.length_c   1.000
_cell.angle_alpha   90.00
_cell.angle_beta   90.00
_cell.angle_gamma   90.00
#
_symmetry.space_group_name_H-M   'P 1'
#
loop_
_entity.id
_entity.type
_entity.pdbx_description
1 polymer ?
#
loop_
_entity_poly.entity_id
_entity_poly.type
_entity_poly.pdbx_seq_one_letter_code
_entity_poly.pdbx_strand_id
1 'polypeptide(L)'
;MNSFLLFFVGLVSISQLGAEELSRFKLMTFNILQGGGNAKNVGFGNELFGGSRIDEIASAIKLARADIVGIQEDCSSKSNMLLNELGDGWNRAGKVYSKFPAQLIHSNKDRSLEVVDVELAGSRVVRIVNCHWWPNNYGPFLAQEKLRADPQVDLNSLAKIVQEKGVRRGGTRGYSTTIEPLEEAIDEKRAIFLVGDFNEPSHLDWTENYARNGSDRWVNNPTGTPLRFLVRWPGSVLLENIGMVDSFRQFHTDEVKKPGNTWTPPYP
;
A
#
# COMPACT_ATOMS: atom_id res chain seq x y z
N MET A 1 0.04 16.58 20.73
CA MET A 1 -1.04 16.52 19.71
C MET A 1 -0.92 15.18 19.01
N ASN A 2 -1.89 14.30 19.21
CA ASN A 2 -1.83 12.90 18.79
C ASN A 2 -2.04 12.79 17.28
N SER A 3 -0.96 12.45 16.57
CA SER A 3 -1.07 12.05 15.16
C SER A 3 -1.65 10.63 15.13
N PHE A 4 -2.91 10.50 14.81
CA PHE A 4 -3.52 9.21 14.53
C PHE A 4 -3.07 8.71 13.17
N LEU A 5 -2.25 7.67 13.19
CA LEU A 5 -1.93 6.87 12.02
C LEU A 5 -3.19 6.03 11.70
N LEU A 6 -3.82 6.29 10.57
CA LEU A 6 -4.98 5.48 10.13
C LEU A 6 -4.45 4.20 9.47
N PHE A 7 -4.75 3.07 10.11
CA PHE A 7 -4.43 1.74 9.60
C PHE A 7 -5.62 1.18 8.83
N PHE A 8 -5.36 0.67 7.65
CA PHE A 8 -6.34 -0.14 6.93
C PHE A 8 -6.35 -1.56 7.50
N VAL A 9 -7.44 -1.92 8.13
CA VAL A 9 -7.74 -3.30 8.49
C VAL A 9 -8.90 -3.76 7.62
N GLY A 10 -8.59 -4.43 6.53
CA GLY A 10 -9.60 -5.08 5.69
C GLY A 10 -10.10 -6.38 6.34
N LEU A 11 -11.39 -6.49 6.58
CA LEU A 11 -12.03 -7.73 6.96
C LEU A 11 -12.64 -8.35 5.69
N VAL A 12 -12.01 -9.38 5.15
CA VAL A 12 -12.56 -10.12 4.02
C VAL A 12 -13.27 -11.37 4.57
N SER A 13 -14.60 -11.42 4.41
CA SER A 13 -15.38 -12.64 4.67
C SER A 13 -15.65 -13.32 3.33
N ILE A 14 -15.07 -14.48 3.10
CA ILE A 14 -15.40 -15.35 1.97
C ILE A 14 -16.48 -16.31 2.43
N SER A 15 -17.72 -16.09 2.00
CA SER A 15 -18.83 -17.01 2.22
C SER A 15 -19.02 -17.83 0.95
N GLN A 16 -18.51 -19.08 0.97
CA GLN A 16 -19.12 -20.25 0.37
C GLN A 16 -18.18 -21.45 0.48
N LEU A 17 -18.48 -22.29 1.46
CA LEU A 17 -18.29 -23.75 1.43
C LEU A 17 -18.62 -24.27 2.83
N GLY A 18 -19.27 -25.42 2.96
CA GLY A 18 -19.91 -26.03 4.13
C GLY A 18 -19.27 -25.73 5.50
N ALA A 19 -20.00 -25.90 6.57
CA ALA A 19 -19.74 -25.48 7.96
C ALA A 19 -18.32 -25.79 8.54
N GLU A 20 -17.25 -25.32 7.91
CA GLU A 20 -15.92 -25.21 8.45
C GLU A 20 -15.75 -23.78 9.02
N GLU A 21 -15.26 -23.71 10.22
CA GLU A 21 -14.99 -22.46 10.91
C GLU A 21 -14.15 -21.53 10.02
N LEU A 22 -14.74 -20.43 9.56
CA LEU A 22 -14.07 -19.45 8.72
C LEU A 22 -12.87 -18.91 9.49
N SER A 23 -11.66 -19.18 9.02
CA SER A 23 -10.46 -18.57 9.57
C SER A 23 -10.54 -17.05 9.40
N ARG A 24 -10.59 -16.34 10.51
CA ARG A 24 -10.57 -14.89 10.54
C ARG A 24 -9.15 -14.44 10.86
N PHE A 25 -8.62 -13.52 10.10
CA PHE A 25 -7.35 -12.86 10.38
C PHE A 25 -7.40 -11.39 9.97
N LYS A 26 -6.55 -10.61 10.59
CA LYS A 26 -6.38 -9.20 10.27
C LYS A 26 -5.07 -9.01 9.51
N LEU A 27 -5.19 -8.57 8.26
CA LEU A 27 -4.07 -8.23 7.40
C LEU A 27 -3.84 -6.71 7.44
N MET A 28 -2.60 -6.32 7.67
CA MET A 28 -2.17 -4.92 7.70
C MET A 28 -1.10 -4.67 6.64
N THR A 29 -1.10 -3.50 6.04
CA THR A 29 0.02 -2.98 5.24
C THR A 29 0.59 -1.75 5.94
N PHE A 30 1.94 -1.64 5.98
CA PHE A 30 2.58 -0.55 6.72
C PHE A 30 3.94 -0.18 6.12
N ASN A 31 4.02 0.96 5.47
CA ASN A 31 5.33 1.56 5.14
C ASN A 31 5.90 2.21 6.41
N ILE A 32 7.04 1.72 6.87
CA ILE A 32 7.67 2.14 8.13
C ILE A 32 8.78 3.17 7.96
N LEU A 33 8.95 3.68 6.77
CA LEU A 33 9.95 4.68 6.41
C LEU A 33 11.36 4.31 6.86
N GLN A 34 12.19 3.82 5.91
CA GLN A 34 13.60 3.49 6.11
C GLN A 34 13.89 2.57 7.32
N GLY A 35 13.13 1.50 7.42
CA GLY A 35 13.31 0.48 8.46
C GLY A 35 12.98 0.96 9.87
N GLY A 36 12.16 1.99 10.00
CA GLY A 36 11.84 2.58 11.31
C GLY A 36 13.03 3.27 11.99
N GLY A 37 14.10 3.51 11.25
CA GLY A 37 15.29 4.19 11.76
C GLY A 37 15.17 5.70 11.78
N ASN A 38 16.30 6.32 12.10
CA ASN A 38 16.44 7.77 11.99
C ASN A 38 16.48 8.16 10.49
N ALA A 39 15.49 8.89 10.04
CA ALA A 39 15.29 9.27 8.66
C ALA A 39 16.08 10.55 8.26
N LYS A 40 17.34 10.67 8.70
CA LYS A 40 18.19 11.86 8.48
C LYS A 40 18.29 12.33 7.03
N ASN A 41 18.08 11.44 6.07
CA ASN A 41 18.41 11.69 4.68
C ASN A 41 17.21 11.69 3.73
N VAL A 42 15.97 11.74 4.22
CA VAL A 42 14.76 11.69 3.40
C VAL A 42 14.09 13.03 3.13
N GLY A 43 14.76 14.14 3.38
CA GLY A 43 14.20 15.48 3.15
C GLY A 43 13.16 15.94 4.17
N PHE A 44 12.78 15.07 5.09
CA PHE A 44 12.01 15.43 6.29
C PHE A 44 13.03 15.76 7.39
N GLY A 45 12.97 16.91 7.96
CA GLY A 45 13.93 17.33 8.99
C GLY A 45 14.10 16.30 10.12
N ASN A 46 15.29 16.22 10.68
CA ASN A 46 15.61 15.29 11.77
C ASN A 46 14.72 15.44 13.01
N GLU A 47 14.11 16.58 13.14
CA GLU A 47 13.27 16.97 14.27
C GLU A 47 11.96 16.15 14.32
N LEU A 48 11.52 15.62 13.18
CA LEU A 48 10.26 14.87 13.07
C LEU A 48 10.40 13.40 13.47
N PHE A 49 11.60 12.83 13.39
CA PHE A 49 11.86 11.41 13.60
C PHE A 49 13.13 11.21 14.45
N GLY A 50 13.04 11.55 15.70
CA GLY A 50 14.17 11.64 16.65
C GLY A 50 14.82 10.32 17.04
N GLY A 51 14.99 9.35 16.15
CA GLY A 51 15.69 8.11 16.45
C GLY A 51 15.04 6.85 15.88
N SER A 52 15.25 5.70 16.50
CA SER A 52 14.57 4.46 16.17
C SER A 52 13.11 4.56 16.59
N ARG A 53 12.21 4.06 15.72
CA ARG A 53 10.75 4.02 15.96
C ARG A 53 10.24 2.58 15.97
N ILE A 54 11.13 1.63 16.22
CA ILE A 54 10.78 0.21 16.18
C ILE A 54 9.73 -0.14 17.24
N ASP A 55 9.85 0.44 18.43
CA ASP A 55 8.92 0.22 19.54
C ASP A 55 7.53 0.78 19.22
N GLU A 56 7.47 1.99 18.65
CA GLU A 56 6.22 2.62 18.21
C GLU A 56 5.57 1.85 17.06
N ILE A 57 6.37 1.35 16.11
CA ILE A 57 5.91 0.52 14.99
C ILE A 57 5.33 -0.79 15.54
N ALA A 58 6.03 -1.48 16.41
CA ALA A 58 5.55 -2.70 17.03
C ALA A 58 4.28 -2.46 17.86
N SER A 59 4.25 -1.35 18.61
CA SER A 59 3.06 -0.95 19.39
C SER A 59 1.86 -0.67 18.48
N ALA A 60 2.05 0.00 17.35
CA ALA A 60 1.01 0.26 16.38
C ALA A 60 0.45 -1.04 15.78
N ILE A 61 1.30 -2.00 15.42
CA ILE A 61 0.91 -3.32 14.90
C ILE A 61 0.08 -4.07 15.96
N LYS A 62 0.55 -4.07 17.22
CA LYS A 62 -0.16 -4.71 18.35
C LYS A 62 -1.51 -4.05 18.62
N LEU A 63 -1.57 -2.71 18.61
CA LEU A 63 -2.80 -1.95 18.82
C LEU A 63 -3.84 -2.23 17.72
N ALA A 64 -3.40 -2.34 16.47
CA ALA A 64 -4.24 -2.74 15.35
C ALA A 64 -4.75 -4.19 15.48
N ARG A 65 -4.15 -5.00 16.37
CA ARG A 65 -4.41 -6.43 16.53
C ARG A 65 -4.23 -7.17 15.20
N ALA A 66 -3.21 -6.77 14.43
CA ALA A 66 -2.88 -7.45 13.19
C ALA A 66 -2.39 -8.87 13.46
N ASP A 67 -2.68 -9.77 12.55
CA ASP A 67 -2.21 -11.16 12.58
C ASP A 67 -1.17 -11.41 11.48
N ILE A 68 -1.28 -10.67 10.38
CA ILE A 68 -0.32 -10.66 9.27
C ILE A 68 -0.04 -9.20 8.90
N VAL A 69 1.22 -8.86 8.67
CA VAL A 69 1.62 -7.49 8.28
C VAL A 69 2.60 -7.54 7.12
N GLY A 70 2.24 -6.90 6.01
CA GLY A 70 3.18 -6.59 4.92
C GLY A 70 3.84 -5.24 5.20
N ILE A 71 5.16 -5.25 5.35
CA ILE A 71 5.95 -4.06 5.66
C ILE A 71 6.64 -3.56 4.39
N GLN A 72 6.58 -2.26 4.14
CA GLN A 72 7.39 -1.62 3.11
C GLN A 72 8.50 -0.81 3.77
N GLU A 73 9.60 -0.64 3.03
CA GLU A 73 10.83 -0.03 3.50
C GLU A 73 11.48 -0.73 4.70
N ASP A 74 11.18 -2.00 4.91
CA ASP A 74 11.88 -2.82 5.90
C ASP A 74 13.35 -2.99 5.49
N CYS A 75 14.25 -2.52 6.31
CA CYS A 75 15.69 -2.65 6.12
C CYS A 75 16.19 -3.90 6.84
N SER A 76 16.85 -4.79 6.12
CA SER A 76 17.32 -6.09 6.63
C SER A 76 18.12 -6.00 7.94
N SER A 77 18.83 -4.90 8.18
CA SER A 77 19.56 -4.66 9.43
C SER A 77 18.66 -4.43 10.65
N LYS A 78 17.39 -4.10 10.47
CA LYS A 78 16.43 -3.78 11.53
C LYS A 78 15.23 -4.73 11.59
N SER A 79 15.08 -5.61 10.61
CA SER A 79 13.98 -6.56 10.58
C SER A 79 13.93 -7.48 11.80
N ASN A 80 15.09 -7.89 12.31
CA ASN A 80 15.14 -8.69 13.53
C ASN A 80 14.77 -7.89 14.78
N MET A 81 15.05 -6.59 14.80
CA MET A 81 14.63 -5.73 15.91
C MET A 81 13.12 -5.64 15.99
N LEU A 82 12.45 -5.40 14.85
CA LEU A 82 11.00 -5.36 14.83
C LEU A 82 10.38 -6.72 15.21
N LEU A 83 10.95 -7.83 14.72
CA LEU A 83 10.47 -9.16 15.08
C LEU A 83 10.58 -9.40 16.59
N ASN A 84 11.71 -9.02 17.20
CA ASN A 84 11.93 -9.13 18.64
C ASN A 84 10.93 -8.27 19.44
N GLU A 85 10.67 -7.06 19.00
CA GLU A 85 9.69 -6.17 19.65
C GLU A 85 8.25 -6.66 19.51
N LEU A 86 7.92 -7.33 18.41
CA LEU A 86 6.61 -7.96 18.25
C LEU A 86 6.45 -9.12 19.26
N GLY A 87 7.53 -9.82 19.58
CA GLY A 87 7.60 -10.83 20.62
C GLY A 87 7.22 -12.23 20.14
N ASP A 88 7.05 -13.12 21.13
CA ASP A 88 6.74 -14.53 20.88
C ASP A 88 5.44 -14.71 20.08
N GLY A 89 5.43 -15.74 19.25
CA GLY A 89 4.30 -16.06 18.38
C GLY A 89 4.31 -15.33 17.02
N TRP A 90 5.26 -14.42 16.81
CA TRP A 90 5.50 -13.83 15.51
C TRP A 90 6.66 -14.51 14.78
N ASN A 91 6.52 -14.66 13.47
CA ASN A 91 7.56 -15.09 12.58
C ASN A 91 7.62 -14.16 11.37
N ARG A 92 8.65 -14.31 10.53
CA ARG A 92 8.87 -13.46 9.38
C ARG A 92 9.31 -14.25 8.16
N ALA A 93 8.67 -13.98 7.03
CA ALA A 93 9.09 -14.45 5.72
C ALA A 93 9.28 -13.23 4.79
N GLY A 94 10.52 -12.92 4.44
CA GLY A 94 10.84 -11.67 3.74
C GLY A 94 10.46 -10.43 4.57
N LYS A 95 9.58 -9.59 4.04
CA LYS A 95 9.02 -8.39 4.69
C LYS A 95 7.56 -8.60 5.13
N VAL A 96 7.12 -9.83 5.21
CA VAL A 96 5.82 -10.21 5.78
C VAL A 96 6.04 -10.80 7.15
N TYR A 97 5.40 -10.20 8.15
CA TYR A 97 5.40 -10.66 9.54
C TYR A 97 4.06 -11.32 9.82
N SER A 98 4.06 -12.46 10.48
CA SER A 98 2.86 -13.28 10.67
C SER A 98 2.87 -14.00 12.02
N LYS A 99 1.68 -14.13 12.62
CA LYS A 99 1.44 -15.05 13.73
C LYS A 99 1.21 -16.50 13.28
N PHE A 100 1.07 -16.70 11.97
CA PHE A 100 0.90 -18.01 11.37
C PHE A 100 2.19 -18.44 10.66
N PRO A 101 2.44 -19.72 10.46
CA PRO A 101 3.57 -20.18 9.65
C PRO A 101 3.57 -19.49 8.29
N ALA A 102 4.72 -18.98 7.90
CA ALA A 102 4.86 -18.22 6.66
C ALA A 102 6.13 -18.64 5.90
N GLN A 103 6.01 -18.74 4.58
CA GLN A 103 7.09 -19.13 3.69
C GLN A 103 7.26 -18.10 2.57
N LEU A 104 8.48 -17.60 2.39
CA LEU A 104 8.83 -16.76 1.24
C LEU A 104 8.90 -17.63 -0.01
N ILE A 105 8.03 -17.36 -0.98
CA ILE A 105 7.96 -18.07 -2.26
C ILE A 105 8.83 -17.38 -3.30
N HIS A 106 8.72 -16.05 -3.38
CA HIS A 106 9.49 -15.25 -4.33
C HIS A 106 9.86 -13.89 -3.74
N SER A 107 11.02 -13.39 -4.12
CA SER A 107 11.44 -12.02 -3.88
C SER A 107 12.21 -11.52 -5.09
N ASN A 108 11.83 -10.38 -5.63
CA ASN A 108 12.59 -9.78 -6.71
C ASN A 108 13.95 -9.21 -6.22
N LYS A 109 14.90 -8.98 -7.15
CA LYS A 109 16.29 -8.61 -6.83
C LYS A 109 16.42 -7.37 -5.92
N ASP A 110 15.51 -6.43 -6.05
CA ASP A 110 15.52 -5.19 -5.26
C ASP A 110 14.58 -5.24 -4.05
N ARG A 111 13.95 -6.39 -3.81
CA ARG A 111 13.03 -6.66 -2.69
C ARG A 111 11.87 -5.66 -2.62
N SER A 112 11.47 -5.12 -3.75
CA SER A 112 10.28 -4.26 -3.86
C SER A 112 8.99 -5.04 -4.07
N LEU A 113 9.10 -6.35 -4.32
CA LEU A 113 8.02 -7.32 -4.38
C LEU A 113 8.44 -8.59 -3.66
N GLU A 114 7.58 -9.08 -2.81
CA GLU A 114 7.71 -10.38 -2.16
C GLU A 114 6.39 -11.12 -2.18
N VAL A 115 6.46 -12.40 -2.48
CA VAL A 115 5.32 -13.32 -2.48
C VAL A 115 5.52 -14.30 -1.34
N VAL A 116 4.56 -14.35 -0.43
CA VAL A 116 4.62 -15.15 0.78
C VAL A 116 3.35 -15.98 0.91
N ASP A 117 3.51 -17.27 1.10
CA ASP A 117 2.41 -18.15 1.47
C ASP A 117 2.32 -18.23 3.00
N VAL A 118 1.11 -18.03 3.52
CA VAL A 118 0.82 -18.08 4.96
C VAL A 118 -0.19 -19.18 5.22
N GLU A 119 0.17 -20.13 6.08
CA GLU A 119 -0.67 -21.27 6.45
C GLU A 119 -1.57 -20.89 7.63
N LEU A 120 -2.85 -20.73 7.36
CA LEU A 120 -3.88 -20.48 8.38
C LEU A 120 -4.31 -21.77 9.08
N ALA A 121 -5.12 -21.64 10.12
CA ALA A 121 -5.73 -22.79 10.79
C ALA A 121 -6.47 -23.70 9.78
N GLY A 122 -6.37 -25.02 9.97
CA GLY A 122 -6.93 -26.03 9.06
C GLY A 122 -6.14 -26.21 7.77
N SER A 123 -4.83 -25.91 7.77
CA SER A 123 -3.90 -26.08 6.64
C SER A 123 -4.31 -25.32 5.37
N ARG A 124 -5.09 -24.26 5.54
CA ARG A 124 -5.44 -23.37 4.43
C ARG A 124 -4.31 -22.38 4.16
N VAL A 125 -3.88 -22.30 2.92
CA VAL A 125 -2.82 -21.39 2.52
C VAL A 125 -3.42 -20.18 1.82
N VAL A 126 -3.02 -18.99 2.27
CA VAL A 126 -3.30 -17.72 1.59
C VAL A 126 -2.00 -17.13 1.07
N ARG A 127 -2.05 -16.53 -0.10
CA ARG A 127 -0.91 -15.85 -0.70
C ARG A 127 -0.96 -14.36 -0.40
N ILE A 128 0.11 -13.85 0.18
CA ILE A 128 0.31 -12.42 0.41
C ILE A 128 1.35 -11.93 -0.59
N VAL A 129 0.95 -10.99 -1.43
CA VAL A 129 1.87 -10.24 -2.29
C VAL A 129 2.11 -8.90 -1.65
N ASN A 130 3.34 -8.65 -1.22
CA ASN A 130 3.75 -7.40 -0.59
C ASN A 130 4.60 -6.60 -1.56
N CYS A 131 4.13 -5.43 -1.99
CA CYS A 131 4.82 -4.60 -2.98
C CYS A 131 5.15 -3.20 -2.45
N HIS A 132 6.16 -2.59 -3.09
CA HIS A 132 6.48 -1.18 -2.92
C HIS A 132 6.81 -0.61 -4.29
N TRP A 133 5.84 0.08 -4.90
CA TRP A 133 5.98 0.66 -6.22
C TRP A 133 6.92 1.86 -6.21
N TRP A 134 7.44 2.20 -7.38
CA TRP A 134 8.46 3.21 -7.50
C TRP A 134 7.93 4.62 -7.15
N PRO A 135 8.54 5.34 -6.18
CA PRO A 135 8.04 6.64 -5.72
C PRO A 135 8.40 7.80 -6.65
N ASN A 136 9.43 7.66 -7.50
CA ASN A 136 9.88 8.75 -8.35
C ASN A 136 8.90 8.99 -9.49
N ASN A 137 8.80 10.23 -9.93
CA ASN A 137 7.77 10.70 -10.84
C ASN A 137 6.36 10.45 -10.28
N TYR A 138 6.19 10.79 -9.01
CA TYR A 138 4.95 10.61 -8.29
C TYR A 138 3.78 11.25 -9.03
N GLY A 139 2.83 10.40 -9.45
CA GLY A 139 1.75 10.77 -10.35
C GLY A 139 0.94 11.99 -9.91
N PRO A 140 0.50 12.09 -8.64
CA PRO A 140 -0.21 13.25 -8.13
C PRO A 140 0.53 14.58 -8.29
N PHE A 141 1.85 14.61 -8.10
CA PHE A 141 2.63 15.83 -8.32
C PHE A 141 2.75 16.19 -9.80
N LEU A 142 2.94 15.20 -10.65
CA LEU A 142 2.96 15.43 -12.11
C LEU A 142 1.62 15.96 -12.61
N ALA A 143 0.51 15.42 -12.12
CA ALA A 143 -0.82 15.91 -12.43
C ALA A 143 -1.00 17.36 -12.00
N GLN A 144 -0.59 17.69 -10.77
CA GLN A 144 -0.65 19.03 -10.22
C GLN A 144 0.17 20.05 -11.04
N GLU A 145 1.40 19.70 -11.41
CA GLU A 145 2.27 20.55 -12.24
C GLU A 145 1.65 20.82 -13.61
N LYS A 146 1.11 19.77 -14.23
CA LYS A 146 0.46 19.89 -15.54
C LYS A 146 -0.77 20.77 -15.52
N LEU A 147 -1.65 20.58 -14.52
CA LEU A 147 -2.85 21.39 -14.35
C LEU A 147 -2.56 22.85 -14.03
N ARG A 148 -1.47 23.12 -13.30
CA ARG A 148 -1.03 24.52 -13.08
C ARG A 148 -0.52 25.18 -14.35
N ALA A 149 0.15 24.43 -15.20
CA ALA A 149 0.67 24.93 -16.47
C ALA A 149 -0.45 25.10 -17.51
N ASP A 150 -1.38 24.16 -17.56
CA ASP A 150 -2.53 24.14 -18.47
C ASP A 150 -3.76 23.52 -17.78
N PRO A 151 -4.71 24.35 -17.34
CA PRO A 151 -5.96 23.86 -16.71
C PRO A 151 -6.85 23.01 -17.64
N GLN A 152 -6.58 22.98 -18.93
CA GLN A 152 -7.31 22.18 -19.92
C GLN A 152 -6.55 20.91 -20.34
N VAL A 153 -5.44 20.60 -19.67
CA VAL A 153 -4.63 19.42 -20.00
C VAL A 153 -5.45 18.13 -19.94
N ASP A 154 -5.26 17.27 -20.93
CA ASP A 154 -5.82 15.93 -20.91
C ASP A 154 -5.09 15.04 -19.88
N LEU A 155 -5.74 14.78 -18.76
CA LEU A 155 -5.19 13.95 -17.69
C LEU A 155 -5.14 12.45 -18.04
N ASN A 156 -5.84 11.99 -19.09
CA ASN A 156 -5.68 10.63 -19.58
C ASN A 156 -4.31 10.42 -20.22
N SER A 157 -3.80 11.44 -20.92
CA SER A 157 -2.42 11.43 -21.43
C SER A 157 -1.41 11.40 -20.29
N LEU A 158 -1.70 12.04 -19.17
CA LEU A 158 -0.88 12.00 -17.97
C LEU A 158 -0.83 10.59 -17.36
N ALA A 159 -1.96 9.91 -17.25
CA ALA A 159 -2.01 8.54 -16.74
C ALA A 159 -1.08 7.61 -17.55
N LYS A 160 -1.07 7.77 -18.88
CA LYS A 160 -0.12 7.06 -19.77
C LYS A 160 1.34 7.40 -19.47
N ILE A 161 1.66 8.69 -19.30
CA ILE A 161 3.01 9.13 -18.94
C ILE A 161 3.45 8.56 -17.59
N VAL A 162 2.57 8.54 -16.59
CA VAL A 162 2.84 7.97 -15.28
C VAL A 162 3.12 6.48 -15.39
N GLN A 163 2.33 5.76 -16.17
CA GLN A 163 2.54 4.33 -16.44
C GLN A 163 3.90 4.06 -17.11
N GLU A 164 4.24 4.84 -18.14
CA GLU A 164 5.52 4.69 -18.84
C GLU A 164 6.72 5.06 -17.96
N LYS A 165 6.60 6.08 -17.12
CA LYS A 165 7.67 6.57 -16.23
C LYS A 165 7.71 5.83 -14.89
N GLY A 166 6.65 5.15 -14.51
CA GLY A 166 6.58 4.28 -13.34
C GLY A 166 7.48 3.04 -13.46
N VAL A 167 8.02 2.81 -14.65
CA VAL A 167 9.00 1.76 -14.91
C VAL A 167 10.40 2.34 -14.70
N ARG A 168 11.13 1.78 -13.73
CA ARG A 168 12.53 2.13 -13.51
C ARG A 168 13.39 1.69 -14.71
N ARG A 169 14.54 2.34 -14.92
CA ARG A 169 15.59 1.84 -15.83
C ARG A 169 15.87 0.36 -15.54
N GLY A 170 15.48 -0.52 -16.46
CA GLY A 170 15.61 -1.97 -16.31
C GLY A 170 14.31 -2.73 -16.03
N GLY A 171 13.16 -2.08 -16.00
CA GLY A 171 11.84 -2.72 -16.09
C GLY A 171 11.35 -3.45 -14.83
N THR A 172 11.93 -3.24 -13.66
CA THR A 172 11.69 -4.13 -12.52
C THR A 172 10.89 -3.55 -11.36
N ARG A 173 10.44 -2.30 -11.45
CA ARG A 173 9.62 -1.72 -10.38
C ARG A 173 8.38 -1.09 -10.96
N GLY A 174 7.32 -1.81 -10.98
CA GLY A 174 6.09 -1.26 -11.50
C GLY A 174 5.01 -2.31 -11.55
N TYR A 175 4.01 -2.00 -12.28
CA TYR A 175 2.80 -2.78 -12.37
C TYR A 175 3.05 -4.21 -12.87
N SER A 176 3.84 -4.38 -13.91
CA SER A 176 4.08 -5.69 -14.56
C SER A 176 4.65 -6.73 -13.60
N THR A 177 5.62 -6.35 -12.76
CA THR A 177 6.21 -7.29 -11.79
C THR A 177 5.25 -7.68 -10.67
N THR A 178 4.24 -6.84 -10.40
CA THR A 178 3.20 -7.14 -9.40
C THR A 178 2.08 -7.97 -10.02
N ILE A 179 1.71 -7.72 -11.27
CA ILE A 179 0.62 -8.39 -11.97
C ILE A 179 0.90 -9.89 -12.16
N GLU A 180 2.09 -10.25 -12.64
CA GLU A 180 2.45 -11.64 -12.93
C GLU A 180 2.16 -12.62 -11.77
N PRO A 181 2.66 -12.43 -10.53
CA PRO A 181 2.34 -13.36 -9.44
C PRO A 181 0.88 -13.30 -8.98
N LEU A 182 0.16 -12.23 -9.28
CA LEU A 182 -1.28 -12.15 -9.01
C LEU A 182 -2.07 -12.98 -10.00
N GLU A 183 -1.79 -12.87 -11.31
CA GLU A 183 -2.43 -13.67 -12.35
C GLU A 183 -2.18 -15.17 -12.12
N GLU A 184 -0.93 -15.56 -11.81
CA GLU A 184 -0.59 -16.94 -11.46
C GLU A 184 -1.46 -17.47 -10.30
N ALA A 185 -1.58 -16.70 -9.22
CA ALA A 185 -2.40 -17.11 -8.08
C ALA A 185 -3.90 -17.16 -8.38
N ILE A 186 -4.40 -16.25 -9.23
CA ILE A 186 -5.80 -16.24 -9.69
C ILE A 186 -6.08 -17.48 -10.53
N ASP A 187 -5.19 -17.82 -11.46
CA ASP A 187 -5.31 -19.02 -12.31
C ASP A 187 -5.30 -20.31 -11.47
N GLU A 188 -4.49 -20.35 -10.42
CA GLU A 188 -4.45 -21.43 -9.43
C GLU A 188 -5.68 -21.43 -8.48
N LYS A 189 -6.59 -20.47 -8.60
CA LYS A 189 -7.73 -20.27 -7.69
C LYS A 189 -7.32 -20.16 -6.22
N ARG A 190 -6.17 -19.58 -5.97
CA ARG A 190 -5.61 -19.39 -4.64
C ARG A 190 -6.20 -18.13 -4.00
N ALA A 191 -6.50 -18.18 -2.71
CA ALA A 191 -6.86 -16.99 -1.96
C ALA A 191 -5.64 -16.05 -1.92
N ILE A 192 -5.77 -14.85 -2.48
CA ILE A 192 -4.67 -13.91 -2.64
C ILE A 192 -5.01 -12.53 -2.10
N PHE A 193 -4.03 -11.90 -1.45
CA PHE A 193 -4.11 -10.54 -0.94
C PHE A 193 -2.89 -9.75 -1.42
N LEU A 194 -3.15 -8.61 -2.04
CA LEU A 194 -2.13 -7.63 -2.39
C LEU A 194 -2.10 -6.54 -1.32
N VAL A 195 -0.95 -6.32 -0.74
CA VAL A 195 -0.67 -5.23 0.20
C VAL A 195 0.57 -4.48 -0.24
N GLY A 196 0.66 -3.20 0.08
CA GLY A 196 1.83 -2.44 -0.33
C GLY A 196 1.71 -0.94 -0.17
N ASP A 197 2.82 -0.26 -0.43
CA ASP A 197 2.84 1.14 -0.77
C ASP A 197 2.88 1.25 -2.31
N PHE A 198 1.76 1.61 -2.87
CA PHE A 198 1.61 1.70 -4.32
C PHE A 198 2.23 2.97 -4.90
N ASN A 199 2.53 3.98 -4.08
CA ASN A 199 2.98 5.30 -4.54
C ASN A 199 2.11 5.88 -5.66
N GLU A 200 0.84 5.50 -5.67
CA GLU A 200 -0.18 5.90 -6.62
C GLU A 200 -1.56 5.81 -5.96
N PRO A 201 -2.45 6.77 -6.15
CA PRO A 201 -3.83 6.67 -5.70
C PRO A 201 -4.61 5.59 -6.45
N SER A 202 -5.74 5.16 -5.90
CA SER A 202 -6.71 4.36 -6.63
C SER A 202 -7.49 5.21 -7.64
N HIS A 203 -7.77 4.66 -8.83
CA HIS A 203 -8.67 5.28 -9.79
C HIS A 203 -10.11 5.40 -9.26
N LEU A 204 -10.44 4.62 -8.24
CA LEU A 204 -11.73 4.68 -7.54
C LEU A 204 -11.80 5.81 -6.51
N ASP A 205 -10.66 6.43 -6.18
CA ASP A 205 -10.58 7.56 -5.27
C ASP A 205 -10.62 8.91 -5.98
N TRP A 206 -10.04 8.97 -7.18
CA TRP A 206 -9.91 10.22 -7.94
C TRP A 206 -10.89 10.25 -9.12
N THR A 207 -12.17 10.26 -8.78
CA THR A 207 -13.32 10.20 -9.69
C THR A 207 -13.79 11.59 -10.10
N GLU A 208 -14.78 11.64 -10.97
CA GLU A 208 -15.47 12.91 -11.30
C GLU A 208 -16.18 13.52 -10.07
N ASN A 209 -16.76 12.68 -9.21
CA ASN A 209 -17.37 13.14 -7.98
C ASN A 209 -16.33 13.73 -7.03
N TYR A 210 -15.17 13.10 -6.87
CA TYR A 210 -14.06 13.66 -6.11
C TYR A 210 -13.56 14.98 -6.70
N ALA A 211 -13.43 15.06 -8.03
CA ALA A 211 -13.00 16.27 -8.71
C ALA A 211 -13.95 17.45 -8.49
N ARG A 212 -15.25 17.19 -8.34
CA ARG A 212 -16.26 18.23 -8.05
C ARG A 212 -16.38 18.56 -6.56
N ASN A 213 -16.34 17.58 -5.70
CA ASN A 213 -16.76 17.69 -4.30
C ASN A 213 -15.66 17.26 -3.31
N GLY A 214 -14.54 16.74 -3.79
CA GLY A 214 -13.46 16.25 -2.95
C GLY A 214 -12.68 17.35 -2.25
N SER A 215 -11.83 16.94 -1.33
CA SER A 215 -10.93 17.81 -0.59
C SER A 215 -9.57 17.91 -1.31
N ASP A 216 -9.06 19.13 -1.45
CA ASP A 216 -7.70 19.39 -2.00
C ASP A 216 -6.59 19.20 -0.97
N ARG A 217 -6.83 18.39 0.01
CA ARG A 217 -5.92 18.20 1.16
C ARG A 217 -4.47 17.88 0.75
N TRP A 218 -4.29 17.29 -0.43
CA TRP A 218 -3.00 16.85 -0.96
C TRP A 218 -2.35 17.85 -1.91
N VAL A 219 -3.03 18.93 -2.18
CA VAL A 219 -2.58 19.91 -3.14
C VAL A 219 -2.00 21.10 -2.40
N ASN A 220 -0.68 21.18 -2.34
CA ASN A 220 -0.03 22.43 -1.95
C ASN A 220 -0.28 23.44 -3.06
N ASN A 221 -1.31 24.26 -2.87
CA ASN A 221 -1.75 25.24 -3.84
C ASN A 221 -1.42 26.65 -3.36
N PRO A 222 -0.25 27.19 -3.70
CA PRO A 222 0.16 28.53 -3.29
C PRO A 222 -0.73 29.64 -3.86
N THR A 223 -1.52 29.35 -4.89
CA THR A 223 -2.45 30.33 -5.48
C THR A 223 -3.81 30.35 -4.80
N GLY A 224 -4.08 29.43 -3.87
CA GLY A 224 -5.37 29.32 -3.20
C GLY A 224 -6.51 28.76 -4.05
N THR A 225 -6.24 28.38 -5.30
CA THR A 225 -7.26 27.79 -6.19
C THR A 225 -7.27 26.27 -6.04
N PRO A 226 -8.36 25.66 -5.58
CA PRO A 226 -8.42 24.20 -5.42
C PRO A 226 -8.15 23.49 -6.74
N LEU A 227 -7.22 22.51 -6.70
CA LEU A 227 -6.93 21.62 -7.82
C LEU A 227 -7.57 20.28 -7.54
N ARG A 228 -8.73 20.04 -8.16
CA ARG A 228 -9.46 18.78 -8.10
C ARG A 228 -9.49 18.20 -9.50
N PHE A 229 -9.17 16.94 -9.64
CA PHE A 229 -9.08 16.35 -10.96
C PHE A 229 -9.43 14.86 -10.96
N LEU A 230 -9.95 14.44 -12.11
CA LEU A 230 -10.22 13.06 -12.43
C LEU A 230 -8.96 12.44 -13.07
N VAL A 231 -8.46 11.36 -12.52
CA VAL A 231 -7.40 10.56 -13.12
C VAL A 231 -7.69 9.08 -12.96
N ARG A 232 -7.76 8.36 -14.06
CA ARG A 232 -7.80 6.90 -14.04
C ARG A 232 -6.38 6.37 -13.85
N TRP A 233 -5.97 6.28 -12.61
CA TRP A 233 -4.63 5.81 -12.24
C TRP A 233 -4.37 4.40 -12.77
N PRO A 234 -3.31 4.22 -13.57
CA PRO A 234 -3.14 2.99 -14.36
C PRO A 234 -2.88 1.74 -13.54
N GLY A 235 -2.18 1.85 -12.40
CA GLY A 235 -1.87 0.69 -11.58
C GLY A 235 -3.13 0.05 -10.99
N SER A 236 -4.01 0.85 -10.40
CA SER A 236 -5.26 0.34 -9.83
C SER A 236 -6.25 -0.13 -10.91
N VAL A 237 -6.24 0.48 -12.10
CA VAL A 237 -7.02 0.00 -13.28
C VAL A 237 -6.50 -1.37 -13.73
N LEU A 238 -5.19 -1.58 -13.79
CA LEU A 238 -4.62 -2.87 -14.14
C LEU A 238 -4.98 -3.97 -13.13
N LEU A 239 -4.96 -3.65 -11.85
CA LEU A 239 -5.38 -4.59 -10.79
C LEU A 239 -6.85 -4.98 -10.93
N GLU A 240 -7.73 -4.02 -11.20
CA GLU A 240 -9.15 -4.29 -11.44
C GLU A 240 -9.35 -5.19 -12.68
N ASN A 241 -8.62 -4.94 -13.77
CA ASN A 241 -8.71 -5.69 -15.01
C ASN A 241 -8.34 -7.18 -14.86
N ILE A 242 -7.46 -7.53 -13.93
CA ILE A 242 -7.13 -8.94 -13.61
C ILE A 242 -8.05 -9.54 -12.55
N GLY A 243 -9.09 -8.82 -12.11
CA GLY A 243 -10.09 -9.30 -11.16
C GLY A 243 -9.77 -9.04 -9.69
N MET A 244 -8.74 -8.24 -9.38
CA MET A 244 -8.51 -7.79 -8.00
C MET A 244 -9.56 -6.78 -7.58
N VAL A 245 -9.93 -6.81 -6.31
CA VAL A 245 -10.94 -5.92 -5.72
C VAL A 245 -10.31 -5.00 -4.70
N ASP A 246 -10.56 -3.70 -4.81
CA ASP A 246 -10.20 -2.74 -3.77
C ASP A 246 -11.10 -2.96 -2.54
N SER A 247 -10.53 -3.58 -1.52
CA SER A 247 -11.28 -3.97 -0.31
C SER A 247 -11.84 -2.78 0.45
N PHE A 248 -11.18 -1.61 0.40
CA PHE A 248 -11.70 -0.41 1.06
C PHE A 248 -12.91 0.15 0.31
N ARG A 249 -12.81 0.26 -1.00
CA ARG A 249 -13.91 0.76 -1.84
C ARG A 249 -15.09 -0.20 -1.90
N GLN A 250 -14.87 -1.48 -1.71
CA GLN A 250 -15.96 -2.47 -1.57
C GLN A 250 -16.92 -2.12 -0.41
N PHE A 251 -16.40 -1.57 0.68
CA PHE A 251 -17.19 -1.20 1.87
C PHE A 251 -17.49 0.30 1.95
N HIS A 252 -16.69 1.13 1.31
CA HIS A 252 -16.76 2.58 1.37
C HIS A 252 -16.84 3.17 -0.03
N THR A 253 -18.01 3.06 -0.64
CA THR A 253 -18.23 3.44 -2.05
C THR A 253 -18.23 4.95 -2.31
N ASP A 254 -18.39 5.78 -1.28
CA ASP A 254 -18.40 7.24 -1.38
C ASP A 254 -16.99 7.76 -1.03
N GLU A 255 -16.19 8.03 -2.05
CA GLU A 255 -14.80 8.46 -1.93
C GLU A 255 -14.64 9.88 -1.41
N VAL A 256 -15.70 10.70 -1.50
CA VAL A 256 -15.70 12.06 -0.95
C VAL A 256 -15.90 12.02 0.56
N LYS A 257 -16.89 11.25 1.03
CA LYS A 257 -17.17 11.11 2.46
C LYS A 257 -16.12 10.26 3.19
N LYS A 258 -15.56 9.28 2.49
CA LYS A 258 -14.56 8.35 3.02
C LYS A 258 -13.37 8.29 2.05
N PRO A 259 -12.54 9.33 2.01
CA PRO A 259 -11.47 9.43 1.02
C PRO A 259 -10.37 8.36 1.15
N GLY A 260 -10.30 7.65 2.28
CA GLY A 260 -9.35 6.56 2.44
C GLY A 260 -7.88 7.00 2.43
N ASN A 261 -7.60 8.21 2.87
CA ASN A 261 -6.26 8.75 2.90
C ASN A 261 -5.36 7.92 3.82
N THR A 262 -4.37 7.26 3.24
CA THR A 262 -3.41 6.41 3.96
C THR A 262 -2.06 7.09 4.15
N TRP A 263 -1.70 8.02 3.26
CA TRP A 263 -0.50 8.83 3.42
C TRP A 263 -0.85 10.16 4.08
N THR A 264 -0.31 10.34 5.26
CA THR A 264 -0.44 11.60 6.00
C THR A 264 0.94 12.24 6.07
N PRO A 265 1.24 13.21 5.21
CA PRO A 265 2.50 13.93 5.34
C PRO A 265 2.59 14.55 6.74
N PRO A 266 3.79 14.65 7.31
CA PRO A 266 4.01 15.30 8.60
C PRO A 266 3.73 16.82 8.55
N TYR A 267 3.35 17.31 7.40
CA TYR A 267 2.99 18.70 7.16
C TYR A 267 1.48 18.88 7.13
N PRO A 268 0.95 19.91 7.77
CA PRO A 268 -0.46 20.25 7.74
C PRO A 268 -0.91 20.69 6.35
#